data_2e2cbb727d870582725d2a9bb4ad32c1
#
_entry.id   2e2cbb727d870582725d2a9bb4ad32c1
#
_cell.length_a   1.000
_cell.length_b   1.000
_cell.length_c   1.000
_cell.angle_alpha   90.00
_cell.angle_beta   90.00
_cell.angle_gamma   90.00
#
_symmetry.space_group_name_H-M   'P 1'
#
loop_
_entity.id
_entity.type
_entity.pdbx_description
1 polymer ?
#
loop_
_entity_poly.entity_id
_entity_poly.type
_entity_poly.pdbx_seq_one_letter_code
_entity_poly.pdbx_strand_id
1 'polypeptide(L)'
;MLDALEQLLQSGELAKYTVGELAAHLGCSRRTLYELAPSKEALHLLVFDRMMHNLGRAAMSVVDATAPAVTQLRQYATTNLGYSFQSGAYDDLLEVPGVRRTRERHYRFAATILERILANGIATGEFRAVDPSVAAHMILVSSVHLANPDVLDDLHLSHEDAKAAMLDVVLSGLIAPAKTTQGK
;
A
#
# COMPACT_ATOMS: atom_id res chain seq x y z
N MET A 1 -17.22 -0.46 -14.15
CA MET A 1 -16.43 0.53 -14.89
C MET A 1 -15.21 1.00 -14.11
N LEU A 2 -15.34 1.59 -12.91
CA LEU A 2 -14.15 2.03 -12.13
C LEU A 2 -13.24 0.87 -11.76
N ASP A 3 -13.76 -0.30 -11.40
CA ASP A 3 -12.96 -1.47 -11.08
C ASP A 3 -12.19 -2.00 -12.30
N ALA A 4 -12.79 -1.94 -13.50
CA ALA A 4 -12.10 -2.26 -14.73
C ALA A 4 -10.98 -1.25 -15.05
N LEU A 5 -11.21 0.03 -14.76
CA LEU A 5 -10.16 1.06 -14.88
C LEU A 5 -9.02 0.83 -13.88
N GLU A 6 -9.29 0.39 -12.66
CA GLU A 6 -8.23 0.03 -11.69
C GLU A 6 -7.39 -1.15 -12.19
N GLN A 7 -8.03 -2.18 -12.77
CA GLN A 7 -7.30 -3.31 -13.36
C GLN A 7 -6.40 -2.87 -14.52
N LEU A 8 -6.92 -2.02 -15.42
CA LEU A 8 -6.13 -1.43 -16.51
C LEU A 8 -4.98 -0.56 -16.02
N LEU A 9 -5.16 0.14 -14.90
CA LEU A 9 -4.10 0.93 -14.27
C LEU A 9 -2.98 0.03 -13.74
N GLN A 10 -3.35 -1.03 -13.02
CA GLN A 10 -2.39 -1.99 -12.43
C GLN A 10 -1.59 -2.77 -13.48
N SER A 11 -2.23 -3.07 -14.63
CA SER A 11 -1.56 -3.75 -15.75
C SER A 11 -0.74 -2.80 -16.65
N GLY A 12 -0.79 -1.49 -16.42
CA GLY A 12 -0.18 -0.49 -17.32
C GLY A 12 -0.91 -0.28 -18.64
N GLU A 13 -2.01 -1.01 -18.86
CA GLU A 13 -2.80 -0.92 -20.09
C GLU A 13 -3.52 0.43 -20.22
N LEU A 14 -3.93 1.03 -19.10
CA LEU A 14 -4.64 2.31 -19.11
C LEU A 14 -3.85 3.41 -19.83
N ALA A 15 -2.53 3.41 -19.72
CA ALA A 15 -1.66 4.37 -20.40
C ALA A 15 -1.65 4.18 -21.93
N LYS A 16 -1.85 2.95 -22.43
CA LYS A 16 -1.77 2.61 -23.84
C LYS A 16 -3.01 3.01 -24.64
N TYR A 17 -4.20 3.05 -24.01
CA TYR A 17 -5.44 3.40 -24.68
C TYR A 17 -5.59 4.91 -24.91
N THR A 18 -6.10 5.29 -26.07
CA THR A 18 -6.77 6.59 -26.25
C THR A 18 -8.11 6.59 -25.52
N VAL A 19 -8.68 7.77 -25.25
CA VAL A 19 -10.02 7.88 -24.62
C VAL A 19 -11.11 7.16 -25.46
N GLY A 20 -10.95 7.16 -26.78
CA GLY A 20 -11.88 6.46 -27.69
C GLY A 20 -11.81 4.95 -27.58
N GLU A 21 -10.60 4.40 -27.56
CA GLU A 21 -10.36 2.95 -27.40
C GLU A 21 -10.77 2.50 -26.01
N LEU A 22 -10.48 3.29 -24.98
CA LEU A 22 -10.88 3.03 -23.61
C LEU A 22 -12.42 2.98 -23.46
N ALA A 23 -13.12 3.92 -24.09
CA ALA A 23 -14.59 3.92 -24.12
C ALA A 23 -15.15 2.66 -24.79
N ALA A 24 -14.56 2.26 -25.94
CA ALA A 24 -14.93 1.03 -26.64
C ALA A 24 -14.65 -0.21 -25.79
N HIS A 25 -13.47 -0.28 -25.16
CA HIS A 25 -13.08 -1.40 -24.29
C HIS A 25 -14.01 -1.56 -23.08
N LEU A 26 -14.44 -0.44 -22.50
CA LEU A 26 -15.33 -0.41 -21.33
C LEU A 26 -16.83 -0.49 -21.69
N GLY A 27 -17.18 -0.55 -22.97
CA GLY A 27 -18.57 -0.59 -23.44
C GLY A 27 -19.36 0.69 -23.10
N CYS A 28 -18.69 1.85 -23.06
CA CYS A 28 -19.31 3.13 -22.71
C CYS A 28 -19.04 4.21 -23.78
N SER A 29 -19.62 5.41 -23.62
CA SER A 29 -19.34 6.53 -24.50
C SER A 29 -18.11 7.33 -24.02
N ARG A 30 -17.44 8.04 -24.96
CA ARG A 30 -16.40 9.02 -24.59
C ARG A 30 -16.94 10.07 -23.63
N ARG A 31 -18.20 10.49 -23.80
CA ARG A 31 -18.87 11.44 -22.92
C ARG A 31 -18.91 10.94 -21.49
N THR A 32 -19.23 9.65 -21.28
CA THR A 32 -19.24 9.02 -19.96
C THR A 32 -17.87 9.09 -19.29
N LEU A 33 -16.77 8.88 -20.03
CA LEU A 33 -15.42 9.02 -19.48
C LEU A 33 -15.08 10.48 -19.15
N TYR A 34 -15.50 11.43 -19.99
CA TYR A 34 -15.29 12.86 -19.71
C TYR A 34 -16.16 13.40 -18.56
N GLU A 35 -17.29 12.75 -18.25
CA GLU A 35 -18.08 13.03 -17.05
C GLU A 35 -17.39 12.56 -15.78
N LEU A 36 -16.51 11.53 -15.85
CA LEU A 36 -15.67 11.10 -14.74
C LEU A 36 -14.45 12.02 -14.53
N ALA A 37 -13.78 12.38 -15.62
CA ALA A 37 -12.57 13.19 -15.57
C ALA A 37 -12.38 13.99 -16.86
N PRO A 38 -11.96 15.26 -16.78
CA PRO A 38 -11.88 16.17 -17.94
C PRO A 38 -10.73 15.82 -18.91
N SER A 39 -9.79 14.99 -18.53
CA SER A 39 -8.69 14.52 -19.38
C SER A 39 -8.27 13.09 -19.02
N LYS A 40 -7.43 12.49 -19.85
CA LYS A 40 -6.85 11.15 -19.60
C LYS A 40 -5.97 11.17 -18.35
N GLU A 41 -5.17 12.19 -18.15
CA GLU A 41 -4.32 12.38 -16.97
C GLU A 41 -5.18 12.51 -15.70
N ALA A 42 -6.26 13.28 -15.77
CA ALA A 42 -7.21 13.41 -14.67
C ALA A 42 -7.92 12.08 -14.37
N LEU A 43 -8.17 11.24 -15.40
CA LEU A 43 -8.73 9.91 -15.22
C LEU A 43 -7.73 8.97 -14.51
N HIS A 44 -6.46 8.98 -14.90
CA HIS A 44 -5.42 8.22 -14.19
C HIS A 44 -5.37 8.62 -12.72
N LEU A 45 -5.36 9.92 -12.45
CA LEU A 45 -5.29 10.45 -11.09
C LEU A 45 -6.51 10.04 -10.25
N LEU A 46 -7.71 10.11 -10.82
CA LEU A 46 -8.96 9.70 -10.17
C LEU A 46 -8.94 8.20 -9.84
N VAL A 47 -8.55 7.37 -10.80
CA VAL A 47 -8.49 5.91 -10.62
C VAL A 47 -7.44 5.54 -9.57
N PHE A 48 -6.26 6.14 -9.63
CA PHE A 48 -5.20 5.93 -8.65
C PHE A 48 -5.64 6.36 -7.25
N ASP A 49 -6.22 7.54 -7.10
CA ASP A 49 -6.71 8.04 -5.81
C ASP A 49 -7.78 7.11 -5.20
N ARG A 50 -8.74 6.66 -6.04
CA ARG A 50 -9.76 5.70 -5.63
C ARG A 50 -9.13 4.36 -5.17
N MET A 51 -8.20 3.83 -5.93
CA MET A 51 -7.48 2.60 -5.60
C MET A 51 -6.80 2.72 -4.23
N MET A 52 -6.05 3.78 -4.01
CA MET A 52 -5.37 4.04 -2.73
C MET A 52 -6.35 4.21 -1.56
N HIS A 53 -7.49 4.86 -1.77
CA HIS A 53 -8.56 4.97 -0.77
C HIS A 53 -9.18 3.59 -0.44
N ASN A 54 -9.43 2.76 -1.44
CA ASN A 54 -9.95 1.42 -1.24
C ASN A 54 -8.99 0.57 -0.42
N LEU A 55 -7.70 0.64 -0.72
CA LEU A 55 -6.65 -0.04 0.03
C LEU A 55 -6.63 0.40 1.49
N GLY A 56 -6.59 1.70 1.74
CA GLY A 56 -6.58 2.24 3.10
C GLY A 56 -7.82 1.84 3.90
N ARG A 57 -9.01 1.83 3.29
CA ARG A 57 -10.24 1.37 3.94
C ARG A 57 -10.21 -0.12 4.24
N ALA A 58 -9.76 -0.94 3.29
CA ALA A 58 -9.62 -2.38 3.49
C ALA A 58 -8.66 -2.68 4.64
N ALA A 59 -7.50 -2.03 4.68
CA ALA A 59 -6.52 -2.18 5.76
C ALA A 59 -7.10 -1.80 7.13
N MET A 60 -7.85 -0.70 7.20
CA MET A 60 -8.47 -0.27 8.46
C MET A 60 -9.62 -1.19 8.90
N SER A 61 -10.33 -1.80 7.97
CA SER A 61 -11.49 -2.66 8.30
C SER A 61 -11.10 -3.99 8.96
N VAL A 62 -9.86 -4.44 8.78
CA VAL A 62 -9.37 -5.71 9.35
C VAL A 62 -8.60 -5.53 10.65
N VAL A 63 -8.25 -4.29 11.03
CA VAL A 63 -7.52 -4.01 12.27
C VAL A 63 -8.49 -4.05 13.46
N ASP A 64 -8.31 -5.04 14.32
CA ASP A 64 -8.99 -5.08 15.61
C ASP A 64 -8.26 -4.15 16.61
N ALA A 65 -8.88 -3.01 16.91
CA ALA A 65 -8.33 -2.01 17.81
C ALA A 65 -8.14 -2.51 19.27
N THR A 66 -8.76 -3.65 19.62
CA THR A 66 -8.66 -4.27 20.96
C THR A 66 -7.58 -5.35 21.01
N ALA A 67 -7.09 -5.80 19.87
CA ALA A 67 -6.05 -6.81 19.78
C ALA A 67 -4.67 -6.27 20.21
N PRO A 68 -3.72 -7.16 20.60
CA PRO A 68 -2.33 -6.78 20.83
C PRO A 68 -1.72 -6.02 19.64
N ALA A 69 -0.80 -5.10 19.91
CA ALA A 69 -0.18 -4.26 18.87
C ALA A 69 0.53 -5.08 17.78
N VAL A 70 1.14 -6.20 18.14
CA VAL A 70 1.71 -7.18 17.18
C VAL A 70 0.65 -7.67 16.20
N THR A 71 -0.55 -7.99 16.68
CA THR A 71 -1.65 -8.47 15.85
C THR A 71 -2.18 -7.35 14.95
N GLN A 72 -2.36 -6.15 15.51
CA GLN A 72 -2.79 -4.97 14.73
C GLN A 72 -1.80 -4.66 13.60
N LEU A 73 -0.49 -4.71 13.88
CA LEU A 73 0.55 -4.47 12.88
C LEU A 73 0.51 -5.52 11.76
N ARG A 74 0.35 -6.81 12.11
CA ARG A 74 0.19 -7.89 11.10
C ARG A 74 -1.06 -7.67 10.25
N GLN A 75 -2.21 -7.42 10.86
CA GLN A 75 -3.47 -7.20 10.14
C GLN A 75 -3.38 -6.02 9.18
N TYR A 76 -2.84 -4.89 9.64
CA TYR A 76 -2.67 -3.71 8.81
C TYR A 76 -1.70 -3.95 7.65
N ALA A 77 -0.53 -4.49 7.95
CA ALA A 77 0.52 -4.68 6.96
C ALA A 77 0.12 -5.71 5.89
N THR A 78 -0.50 -6.84 6.26
CA THR A 78 -0.95 -7.83 5.28
C THR A 78 -1.97 -7.29 4.30
N THR A 79 -2.82 -6.37 4.70
CA THR A 79 -3.86 -5.80 3.84
C THR A 79 -3.36 -4.56 3.07
N ASN A 80 -2.61 -3.67 3.73
CA ASN A 80 -2.14 -2.43 3.10
C ASN A 80 -1.05 -2.66 2.04
N LEU A 81 -0.45 -3.84 2.00
CA LEU A 81 0.59 -4.22 1.03
C LEU A 81 0.04 -4.96 -0.20
N GLY A 82 -1.27 -4.91 -0.43
CA GLY A 82 -1.99 -5.81 -1.34
C GLY A 82 -2.00 -5.45 -2.82
N TYR A 83 -1.41 -4.32 -3.27
CA TYR A 83 -1.37 -4.01 -4.70
C TYR A 83 -0.01 -4.29 -5.31
N SER A 84 0.01 -5.23 -6.24
CA SER A 84 1.11 -5.44 -7.17
C SER A 84 0.76 -4.77 -8.50
N PHE A 85 1.68 -3.99 -9.04
CA PHE A 85 1.62 -3.50 -10.41
C PHE A 85 2.40 -4.46 -11.32
N GLN A 86 2.05 -4.52 -12.60
CA GLN A 86 2.93 -5.17 -13.57
C GLN A 86 4.23 -4.37 -13.73
N SER A 87 5.31 -5.06 -14.12
CA SER A 87 6.63 -4.44 -14.32
C SER A 87 6.54 -3.16 -15.14
N GLY A 88 7.17 -2.11 -14.69
CA GLY A 88 7.17 -0.78 -15.30
C GLY A 88 5.88 0.04 -15.17
N ALA A 89 4.72 -0.60 -14.94
CA ALA A 89 3.43 0.11 -14.89
C ALA A 89 3.34 1.15 -13.75
N TYR A 90 3.99 0.87 -12.63
CA TYR A 90 4.02 1.79 -11.51
C TYR A 90 4.92 3.00 -11.78
N ASP A 91 6.07 2.79 -12.41
CA ASP A 91 6.99 3.88 -12.75
C ASP A 91 6.38 4.80 -13.80
N ASP A 92 5.75 4.24 -14.84
CA ASP A 92 4.99 4.99 -15.85
C ASP A 92 3.87 5.83 -15.20
N LEU A 93 3.16 5.26 -14.24
CA LEU A 93 2.12 5.95 -13.48
C LEU A 93 2.67 7.14 -12.69
N LEU A 94 3.86 7.03 -12.12
CA LEU A 94 4.49 8.11 -11.36
C LEU A 94 4.89 9.32 -12.23
N GLU A 95 4.98 9.14 -13.54
CA GLU A 95 5.22 10.23 -14.49
C GLU A 95 3.94 11.03 -14.81
N VAL A 96 2.75 10.50 -14.47
CA VAL A 96 1.48 11.22 -14.65
C VAL A 96 1.40 12.41 -13.68
N PRO A 97 1.13 13.63 -14.16
CA PRO A 97 1.04 14.81 -13.31
C PRO A 97 0.06 14.64 -12.14
N GLY A 98 0.52 14.94 -10.94
CA GLY A 98 -0.27 14.86 -9.71
C GLY A 98 -0.25 13.50 -9.00
N VAL A 99 0.11 12.40 -9.66
CA VAL A 99 0.15 11.06 -9.03
C VAL A 99 1.15 11.01 -7.88
N ARG A 100 2.35 11.55 -8.04
CA ARG A 100 3.36 11.63 -6.96
C ARG A 100 2.82 12.35 -5.72
N ARG A 101 2.09 13.45 -5.89
CA ARG A 101 1.47 14.21 -4.78
C ARG A 101 0.35 13.41 -4.12
N THR A 102 -0.48 12.75 -4.90
CA THR A 102 -1.56 11.89 -4.40
C THR A 102 -0.99 10.71 -3.61
N ARG A 103 0.01 10.03 -4.16
CA ARG A 103 0.76 8.97 -3.46
C ARG A 103 1.31 9.46 -2.12
N GLU A 104 1.96 10.61 -2.10
CA GLU A 104 2.55 11.18 -0.89
C GLU A 104 1.51 11.47 0.20
N ARG A 105 0.31 11.91 -0.19
CA ARG A 105 -0.80 12.11 0.75
C ARG A 105 -1.26 10.80 1.38
N HIS A 106 -1.44 9.75 0.57
CA HIS A 106 -1.82 8.43 1.06
C HIS A 106 -0.71 7.80 1.91
N TYR A 107 0.53 7.98 1.51
CA TYR A 107 1.70 7.50 2.25
C TYR A 107 1.76 8.11 3.67
N ARG A 108 1.57 9.42 3.79
CA ARG A 108 1.51 10.10 5.09
C ARG A 108 0.36 9.61 5.96
N PHE A 109 -0.79 9.35 5.35
CA PHE A 109 -1.92 8.76 6.09
C PHE A 109 -1.58 7.36 6.60
N ALA A 110 -1.02 6.50 5.77
CA ALA A 110 -0.59 5.15 6.17
C ALA A 110 0.49 5.20 7.27
N ALA A 111 1.45 6.13 7.18
CA ALA A 111 2.46 6.35 8.20
C ALA A 111 1.82 6.68 9.57
N THR A 112 0.86 7.61 9.60
CA THR A 112 0.16 7.99 10.84
C THR A 112 -0.54 6.79 11.51
N ILE A 113 -1.12 5.88 10.73
CA ILE A 113 -1.75 4.67 11.29
C ILE A 113 -0.71 3.74 11.90
N LEU A 114 0.37 3.47 11.16
CA LEU A 114 1.48 2.63 11.65
C LEU A 114 2.14 3.22 12.88
N GLU A 115 2.44 4.52 12.89
CA GLU A 115 2.99 5.23 14.04
C GLU A 115 2.14 5.04 15.29
N ARG A 116 0.82 5.13 15.15
CA ARG A 116 -0.11 4.93 16.27
C ARG A 116 -0.07 3.50 16.81
N ILE A 117 -0.06 2.49 15.92
CA ILE A 117 0.04 1.08 16.31
C ILE A 117 1.38 0.83 17.03
N LEU A 118 2.47 1.34 16.48
CA LEU A 118 3.82 1.19 17.03
C LEU A 118 3.95 1.90 18.38
N ALA A 119 3.49 3.15 18.50
CA ALA A 119 3.52 3.91 19.75
C ALA A 119 2.71 3.22 20.85
N ASN A 120 1.53 2.66 20.50
CA ASN A 120 0.73 1.89 21.46
C ASN A 120 1.48 0.62 21.93
N GLY A 121 2.07 -0.15 21.02
CA GLY A 121 2.85 -1.34 21.37
C GLY A 121 4.08 -1.03 22.23
N ILE A 122 4.73 0.12 22.02
CA ILE A 122 5.82 0.59 22.87
C ILE A 122 5.29 0.96 24.27
N ALA A 123 4.17 1.68 24.35
CA ALA A 123 3.56 2.09 25.60
C ALA A 123 3.08 0.91 26.45
N THR A 124 2.57 -0.16 25.80
CA THR A 124 2.14 -1.40 26.49
C THR A 124 3.31 -2.35 26.80
N GLY A 125 4.50 -2.09 26.27
CA GLY A 125 5.68 -2.94 26.44
C GLY A 125 5.72 -4.18 25.56
N GLU A 126 4.82 -4.29 24.57
CA GLU A 126 4.87 -5.33 23.55
C GLU A 126 6.05 -5.11 22.60
N PHE A 127 6.34 -3.85 22.28
CA PHE A 127 7.48 -3.46 21.48
C PHE A 127 8.56 -2.82 22.33
N ARG A 128 9.82 -3.01 21.95
CA ARG A 128 10.95 -2.29 22.52
C ARG A 128 10.88 -0.80 22.17
N ALA A 129 11.56 0.02 22.89
CA ALA A 129 11.67 1.45 22.61
C ALA A 129 12.42 1.67 21.26
N VAL A 130 11.70 2.17 20.28
CA VAL A 130 12.18 2.63 18.97
C VAL A 130 11.47 3.93 18.64
N ASP A 131 11.98 4.67 17.67
CA ASP A 131 11.24 5.80 17.09
C ASP A 131 10.09 5.27 16.22
N PRO A 132 8.80 5.53 16.57
CA PRO A 132 7.67 5.00 15.83
C PRO A 132 7.60 5.53 14.38
N SER A 133 7.99 6.79 14.16
CA SER A 133 7.96 7.40 12.83
C SER A 133 9.01 6.77 11.92
N VAL A 134 10.23 6.55 12.41
CA VAL A 134 11.28 5.86 11.65
C VAL A 134 10.85 4.44 11.30
N ALA A 135 10.33 3.68 12.29
CA ALA A 135 9.87 2.32 12.06
C ALA A 135 8.70 2.25 11.05
N ALA A 136 7.73 3.16 11.16
CA ALA A 136 6.62 3.25 10.21
C ALA A 136 7.10 3.52 8.78
N HIS A 137 8.01 4.46 8.59
CA HIS A 137 8.58 4.75 7.27
C HIS A 137 9.40 3.59 6.71
N MET A 138 10.18 2.89 7.54
CA MET A 138 10.91 1.69 7.10
C MET A 138 9.94 0.61 6.59
N ILE A 139 8.87 0.33 7.31
CA ILE A 139 7.83 -0.63 6.91
C ILE A 139 7.23 -0.22 5.56
N LEU A 140 6.81 1.04 5.42
CA LEU A 140 6.17 1.52 4.20
C LEU A 140 7.09 1.50 2.98
N VAL A 141 8.33 1.98 3.12
CA VAL A 141 9.30 1.98 2.00
C VAL A 141 9.62 0.55 1.57
N SER A 142 9.87 -0.34 2.53
CA SER A 142 10.13 -1.76 2.24
C SER A 142 8.95 -2.41 1.53
N SER A 143 7.72 -2.11 1.98
CA SER A 143 6.50 -2.63 1.39
C SER A 143 6.33 -2.21 -0.07
N VAL A 144 6.55 -0.93 -0.37
CA VAL A 144 6.45 -0.41 -1.75
C VAL A 144 7.53 -1.02 -2.63
N HIS A 145 8.75 -1.16 -2.12
CA HIS A 145 9.85 -1.75 -2.86
C HIS A 145 9.61 -3.24 -3.17
N LEU A 146 9.13 -4.00 -2.18
CA LEU A 146 8.80 -5.42 -2.33
C LEU A 146 7.49 -5.68 -3.10
N ALA A 147 6.75 -4.64 -3.50
CA ALA A 147 5.62 -4.77 -4.41
C ALA A 147 6.04 -4.65 -5.89
N ASN A 148 7.29 -4.29 -6.17
CA ASN A 148 7.82 -4.21 -7.54
C ASN A 148 8.10 -5.62 -8.08
N PRO A 149 7.48 -6.02 -9.21
CA PRO A 149 7.70 -7.33 -9.82
C PRO A 149 9.16 -7.64 -10.12
N ASP A 150 9.94 -6.67 -10.60
CA ASP A 150 11.34 -6.88 -10.94
C ASP A 150 12.18 -7.25 -9.70
N VAL A 151 11.85 -6.65 -8.54
CA VAL A 151 12.47 -7.01 -7.25
C VAL A 151 12.06 -8.41 -6.81
N LEU A 152 10.77 -8.77 -6.99
CA LEU A 152 10.27 -10.10 -6.63
C LEU A 152 10.91 -11.20 -7.50
N ASP A 153 11.10 -10.92 -8.78
CA ASP A 153 11.78 -11.83 -9.72
C ASP A 153 13.25 -12.04 -9.32
N ASP A 154 13.97 -10.98 -8.99
CA ASP A 154 15.36 -11.04 -8.51
C ASP A 154 15.49 -11.84 -7.19
N LEU A 155 14.50 -11.71 -6.30
CA LEU A 155 14.45 -12.43 -5.03
C LEU A 155 13.92 -13.86 -5.17
N HIS A 156 13.35 -14.22 -6.31
CA HIS A 156 12.64 -15.50 -6.54
C HIS A 156 11.52 -15.75 -5.52
N LEU A 157 10.79 -14.69 -5.15
CA LEU A 157 9.70 -14.75 -4.17
C LEU A 157 8.37 -14.31 -4.79
N SER A 158 7.28 -14.89 -4.29
CA SER A 158 5.96 -14.30 -4.49
C SER A 158 5.81 -13.02 -3.66
N HIS A 159 4.89 -12.14 -4.06
CA HIS A 159 4.58 -10.94 -3.28
C HIS A 159 4.11 -11.27 -1.85
N GLU A 160 3.38 -12.37 -1.68
CA GLU A 160 2.94 -12.84 -0.35
C GLU A 160 4.10 -13.31 0.51
N ASP A 161 5.05 -14.09 -0.07
CA ASP A 161 6.23 -14.57 0.65
C ASP A 161 7.17 -13.43 1.03
N ALA A 162 7.40 -12.48 0.13
CA ALA A 162 8.22 -11.30 0.40
C ALA A 162 7.62 -10.44 1.53
N LYS A 163 6.31 -10.26 1.53
CA LYS A 163 5.55 -9.57 2.59
C LYS A 163 5.68 -10.29 3.94
N ALA A 164 5.49 -11.60 3.93
CA ALA A 164 5.60 -12.41 5.14
C ALA A 164 7.01 -12.35 5.73
N ALA A 165 8.04 -12.50 4.89
CA ALA A 165 9.44 -12.42 5.29
C ALA A 165 9.79 -11.03 5.86
N MET A 166 9.36 -9.96 5.19
CA MET A 166 9.55 -8.59 5.68
C MET A 166 8.92 -8.39 7.07
N LEU A 167 7.66 -8.82 7.24
CA LEU A 167 6.97 -8.69 8.52
C LEU A 167 7.64 -9.49 9.63
N ASP A 168 8.17 -10.66 9.32
CA ASP A 168 8.89 -11.48 10.29
C ASP A 168 10.18 -10.78 10.77
N VAL A 169 10.97 -10.24 9.86
CA VAL A 169 12.15 -9.43 10.18
C VAL A 169 11.78 -8.21 11.03
N VAL A 170 10.75 -7.45 10.63
CA VAL A 170 10.31 -6.25 11.36
C VAL A 170 9.84 -6.62 12.77
N LEU A 171 8.98 -7.62 12.91
CA LEU A 171 8.46 -8.02 14.21
C LEU A 171 9.53 -8.61 15.12
N SER A 172 10.45 -9.42 14.58
CA SER A 172 11.59 -9.93 15.33
C SER A 172 12.48 -8.80 15.87
N GLY A 173 12.60 -7.70 15.12
CA GLY A 173 13.33 -6.52 15.55
C GLY A 173 12.55 -5.59 16.51
N LEU A 174 11.22 -5.68 16.55
CA LEU A 174 10.37 -4.81 17.37
C LEU A 174 9.94 -5.43 18.69
N ILE A 175 9.71 -6.74 18.75
CA ILE A 175 9.21 -7.41 19.98
C ILE A 175 10.19 -7.18 21.14
N ALA A 176 9.66 -6.73 22.25
CA ALA A 176 10.45 -6.54 23.46
C ALA A 176 11.01 -7.90 23.95
N PRO A 177 12.28 -7.98 24.35
CA PRO A 177 12.81 -9.19 24.96
C PRO A 177 12.02 -9.58 26.21
N ALA A 178 11.78 -10.86 26.38
CA ALA A 178 11.12 -11.36 27.60
C ALA A 178 11.85 -10.81 28.86
N LYS A 179 11.11 -10.22 29.79
CA LYS A 179 11.68 -9.78 31.05
C LYS A 179 12.27 -11.01 31.74
N THR A 180 13.58 -11.11 31.78
CA THR A 180 14.25 -12.12 32.59
C THR A 180 13.91 -11.80 34.05
N THR A 181 13.04 -12.60 34.66
CA THR A 181 12.76 -12.53 36.09
C THR A 181 14.04 -12.98 36.79
N GLN A 182 14.90 -12.05 37.17
CA GLN A 182 15.99 -12.36 38.09
C GLN A 182 15.32 -12.76 39.40
N GLY A 183 15.27 -14.06 39.63
CA GLY A 183 14.89 -14.61 40.93
C GLY A 183 15.82 -14.06 42.03
N LYS A 184 15.20 -13.48 43.01
CA LYS A 184 15.86 -13.12 44.28
C LYS A 184 16.02 -14.36 45.12
#